data_02ab44b97ad6f576c9925e0603ca1d06
#
_entry.id   02ab44b97ad6f576c9925e0603ca1d06
#
_cell.length_a   1.000
_cell.length_b   1.000
_cell.length_c   1.000
_cell.angle_alpha   90.00
_cell.angle_beta   90.00
_cell.angle_gamma   90.00
#
_symmetry.space_group_name_H-M   'P 1'
#
loop_
_entity.id
_entity.type
_entity.pdbx_description
1 polymer ?
#
loop_
_entity_poly.entity_id
_entity_poly.type
_entity_poly.pdbx_seq_one_letter_code
_entity_poly.pdbx_strand_id
1 'polypeptide(L)'
;MYGFARREFALTLLRRMADYQPELVKDAYTRLGATKADYLNAFNRWQTMLHSARAPRGLDLLHAVLGPEDHQEAVRVGDVTATVLHWRLPLWPDLRWQAIIGAANVVIDGTLVRAKDAPRPVLPEAPEPWSCVVADTLDRWPDARQRDPDVPARWLVETANKRLWFTHGLLQLVEDRDGG
;
A
#
# COMPACT_ATOMS: atom_id res chain seq x y z
N MET A 1 15.72 2.33 16.70
CA MET A 1 15.18 1.19 15.90
C MET A 1 16.19 0.75 14.85
N TYR A 2 17.37 0.29 15.30
CA TYR A 2 18.43 -0.17 14.40
C TYR A 2 17.95 -1.30 13.50
N GLY A 3 18.18 -1.18 12.17
CA GLY A 3 17.94 -2.21 11.19
C GLY A 3 16.47 -2.40 10.78
N PHE A 4 15.60 -1.42 10.98
CA PHE A 4 14.29 -1.37 10.35
C PHE A 4 14.18 -0.05 9.58
N ALA A 5 14.06 -0.15 8.27
CA ALA A 5 14.05 0.96 7.32
C ALA A 5 13.05 0.69 6.18
N ARG A 6 13.08 1.49 5.13
CA ARG A 6 12.18 1.37 3.96
C ARG A 6 12.18 -0.02 3.33
N ARG A 7 13.33 -0.73 3.35
CA ARG A 7 13.44 -2.13 2.85
C ARG A 7 12.61 -3.08 3.72
N GLU A 8 12.79 -3.03 5.02
CA GLU A 8 12.05 -3.87 5.97
C GLU A 8 10.56 -3.54 5.96
N PHE A 9 10.22 -2.26 5.81
CA PHE A 9 8.83 -1.84 5.65
C PHE A 9 8.20 -2.41 4.38
N ALA A 10 8.90 -2.37 3.24
CA ALA A 10 8.43 -3.01 2.00
C ALA A 10 8.22 -4.52 2.18
N LEU A 11 9.15 -5.21 2.87
CA LEU A 11 8.98 -6.62 3.22
C LEU A 11 7.73 -6.88 4.09
N THR A 12 7.40 -5.96 4.97
CA THR A 12 6.20 -6.06 5.82
C THR A 12 4.91 -6.00 4.99
N LEU A 13 4.85 -5.11 3.99
CA LEU A 13 3.68 -5.01 3.11
C LEU A 13 3.43 -6.31 2.33
N LEU A 14 4.49 -7.00 1.94
CA LEU A 14 4.41 -8.27 1.21
C LEU A 14 3.66 -9.36 1.99
N ARG A 15 3.62 -9.29 3.34
CA ARG A 15 3.00 -10.35 4.15
C ARG A 15 1.52 -10.55 3.84
N ARG A 16 0.79 -9.47 3.65
CA ARG A 16 -0.65 -9.53 3.30
C ARG A 16 -0.87 -9.88 1.82
N MET A 17 0.08 -9.52 0.96
CA MET A 17 0.02 -9.85 -0.47
C MET A 17 0.28 -11.33 -0.73
N ALA A 18 1.02 -12.02 0.16
CA ALA A 18 1.32 -13.44 0.03
C ALA A 18 0.06 -14.34 0.10
N ASP A 19 -1.03 -13.85 0.69
CA ASP A 19 -2.30 -14.58 0.75
C ASP A 19 -2.95 -14.73 -0.66
N TYR A 20 -2.56 -13.87 -1.61
CA TYR A 20 -3.04 -13.87 -2.99
C TYR A 20 -1.95 -14.28 -4.00
N GLN A 21 -0.72 -13.78 -3.81
CA GLN A 21 0.35 -13.84 -4.80
C GLN A 21 1.66 -14.36 -4.17
N PRO A 22 1.72 -15.62 -3.69
CA PRO A 22 2.88 -16.14 -2.98
C PRO A 22 4.17 -16.17 -3.82
N GLU A 23 4.08 -16.45 -5.12
CA GLU A 23 5.25 -16.50 -6.01
C GLU A 23 5.78 -15.08 -6.32
N LEU A 24 4.90 -14.12 -6.60
CA LEU A 24 5.31 -12.72 -6.78
C LEU A 24 5.97 -12.16 -5.51
N VAL A 25 5.45 -12.52 -4.34
CA VAL A 25 6.04 -12.13 -3.05
C VAL A 25 7.42 -12.73 -2.87
N LYS A 26 7.61 -14.00 -3.24
CA LYS A 26 8.91 -14.68 -3.19
C LYS A 26 9.92 -13.99 -4.10
N ASP A 27 9.55 -13.69 -5.32
CA ASP A 27 10.41 -12.95 -6.26
C ASP A 27 10.72 -11.54 -5.75
N ALA A 28 9.74 -10.87 -5.15
CA ALA A 28 9.90 -9.54 -4.61
C ALA A 28 10.89 -9.47 -3.45
N TYR A 29 10.78 -10.34 -2.44
CA TYR A 29 11.76 -10.31 -1.35
C TYR A 29 13.15 -10.74 -1.81
N THR A 30 13.26 -11.67 -2.78
CA THR A 30 14.52 -12.04 -3.38
C THR A 30 15.20 -10.88 -4.11
N ARG A 31 14.43 -10.09 -4.87
CA ARG A 31 14.94 -8.84 -5.50
C ARG A 31 15.44 -7.82 -4.49
N LEU A 32 14.90 -7.80 -3.29
CA LEU A 32 15.39 -6.97 -2.18
C LEU A 32 16.62 -7.57 -1.47
N GLY A 33 17.16 -8.67 -1.97
CA GLY A 33 18.26 -9.39 -1.32
C GLY A 33 17.87 -9.98 0.04
N ALA A 34 16.59 -10.33 0.21
CA ALA A 34 16.07 -10.90 1.45
C ALA A 34 15.81 -12.39 1.31
N THR A 35 16.02 -13.12 2.40
CA THR A 35 15.59 -14.51 2.56
C THR A 35 14.14 -14.57 3.05
N LYS A 36 13.55 -15.77 3.02
CA LYS A 36 12.22 -15.99 3.65
C LYS A 36 12.25 -15.67 5.15
N ALA A 37 13.37 -15.93 5.83
CA ALA A 37 13.52 -15.61 7.24
C ALA A 37 13.53 -14.09 7.47
N ASP A 38 14.25 -13.31 6.65
CA ASP A 38 14.27 -11.85 6.73
C ASP A 38 12.87 -11.25 6.53
N TYR A 39 12.15 -11.75 5.53
CA TYR A 39 10.78 -11.35 5.24
C TYR A 39 9.84 -11.58 6.44
N LEU A 40 9.85 -12.77 7.05
CA LEU A 40 9.04 -13.10 8.22
C LEU A 40 9.47 -12.28 9.45
N ASN A 41 10.77 -12.11 9.66
CA ASN A 41 11.33 -11.31 10.74
C ASN A 41 10.93 -9.82 10.63
N ALA A 42 10.94 -9.26 9.42
CA ALA A 42 10.50 -7.88 9.21
C ALA A 42 9.03 -7.70 9.66
N PHE A 43 8.16 -8.61 9.26
CA PHE A 43 6.75 -8.58 9.67
C PHE A 43 6.59 -8.70 11.20
N ASN A 44 7.26 -9.69 11.83
CA ASN A 44 7.16 -9.91 13.28
C ASN A 44 7.67 -8.68 14.06
N ARG A 45 8.78 -8.07 13.61
CA ARG A 45 9.31 -6.84 14.22
C ARG A 45 8.33 -5.67 14.07
N TRP A 46 7.69 -5.53 12.91
CA TRP A 46 6.66 -4.52 12.71
C TRP A 46 5.50 -4.69 13.68
N GLN A 47 4.98 -5.93 13.83
CA GLN A 47 3.92 -6.24 14.79
C GLN A 47 4.36 -5.91 16.23
N THR A 48 5.58 -6.27 16.60
CA THR A 48 6.14 -5.94 17.92
C THR A 48 6.19 -4.43 18.16
N MET A 49 6.57 -3.63 17.16
CA MET A 49 6.57 -2.17 17.28
C MET A 49 5.16 -1.61 17.45
N LEU A 50 4.20 -2.08 16.66
CA LEU A 50 2.79 -1.63 16.76
C LEU A 50 2.18 -1.88 18.16
N HIS A 51 2.55 -2.97 18.79
CA HIS A 51 2.01 -3.35 20.11
C HIS A 51 2.88 -2.92 21.29
N SER A 52 4.07 -2.38 21.07
CA SER A 52 4.96 -1.93 22.14
C SER A 52 4.49 -0.61 22.73
N ALA A 53 4.34 -0.54 24.04
CA ALA A 53 4.06 0.70 24.75
C ALA A 53 5.19 1.74 24.66
N ARG A 54 6.41 1.29 24.34
CA ARG A 54 7.62 2.15 24.24
C ARG A 54 7.93 2.62 22.81
N ALA A 55 7.27 2.04 21.81
CA ALA A 55 7.46 2.48 20.43
C ALA A 55 6.72 3.80 20.15
N PRO A 56 7.27 4.66 19.31
CA PRO A 56 6.54 5.84 18.84
C PRO A 56 5.24 5.41 18.15
N ARG A 57 4.31 6.34 18.02
CA ARG A 57 2.97 6.11 17.45
C ARG A 57 2.74 7.02 16.26
N GLY A 58 1.77 6.65 15.43
CA GLY A 58 1.32 7.47 14.32
C GLY A 58 2.47 7.90 13.41
N LEU A 59 2.55 9.19 13.12
CA LEU A 59 3.58 9.77 12.24
C LEU A 59 5.00 9.55 12.77
N ASP A 60 5.22 9.63 14.09
CA ASP A 60 6.55 9.42 14.66
C ASP A 60 7.07 7.99 14.42
N LEU A 61 6.17 7.01 14.38
CA LEU A 61 6.55 5.64 14.02
C LEU A 61 6.93 5.56 12.53
N LEU A 62 6.19 6.20 11.65
CA LEU A 62 6.50 6.23 10.22
C LEU A 62 7.87 6.91 9.98
N HIS A 63 8.13 8.06 10.60
CA HIS A 63 9.43 8.74 10.51
C HIS A 63 10.57 7.88 11.06
N ALA A 64 10.35 7.18 12.18
CA ALA A 64 11.37 6.33 12.77
C ALA A 64 11.72 5.11 11.86
N VAL A 65 10.80 4.69 11.00
CA VAL A 65 10.92 3.52 10.10
C VAL A 65 11.31 3.94 8.68
N LEU A 66 10.62 4.91 8.12
CA LEU A 66 10.78 5.33 6.72
C LEU A 66 11.76 6.51 6.56
N GLY A 67 12.11 7.16 7.65
CA GLY A 67 12.82 8.44 7.63
C GLY A 67 11.89 9.59 7.22
N PRO A 68 12.47 10.78 6.92
CA PRO A 68 11.66 11.89 6.45
C PRO A 68 10.94 11.53 5.15
N GLU A 69 9.78 12.12 4.94
CA GLU A 69 9.01 11.98 3.71
C GLU A 69 9.76 12.59 2.51
N ASP A 70 9.54 11.99 1.34
CA ASP A 70 10.09 12.50 0.09
C ASP A 70 9.22 13.64 -0.48
N HIS A 71 7.94 13.69 -0.10
CA HIS A 71 7.00 14.74 -0.51
C HIS A 71 5.87 14.87 0.51
N GLN A 72 5.39 16.11 0.68
CA GLN A 72 4.26 16.44 1.55
C GLN A 72 3.30 17.36 0.81
N GLU A 73 1.99 17.15 1.00
CA GLU A 73 0.95 18.06 0.53
C GLU A 73 -0.20 18.15 1.54
N ALA A 74 -0.88 19.30 1.55
CA ALA A 74 -2.11 19.47 2.32
C ALA A 74 -3.31 19.16 1.41
N VAL A 75 -4.23 18.33 1.90
CA VAL A 75 -5.46 17.95 1.19
C VAL A 75 -6.65 18.31 2.05
N ARG A 76 -7.64 18.97 1.44
CA ARG A 76 -8.91 19.28 2.10
C ARG A 76 -9.93 18.19 1.79
N VAL A 77 -10.47 17.58 2.84
CA VAL A 77 -11.56 16.60 2.75
C VAL A 77 -12.76 17.16 3.52
N GLY A 78 -13.73 17.70 2.79
CA GLY A 78 -14.83 18.47 3.41
C GLY A 78 -14.30 19.69 4.15
N ASP A 79 -14.59 19.79 5.44
CA ASP A 79 -14.14 20.88 6.31
C ASP A 79 -12.82 20.58 7.04
N VAL A 80 -12.25 19.41 6.85
CA VAL A 80 -11.01 18.96 7.51
C VAL A 80 -9.83 19.08 6.56
N THR A 81 -8.74 19.68 7.05
CA THR A 81 -7.45 19.65 6.36
C THR A 81 -6.63 18.49 6.90
N ALA A 82 -6.23 17.58 6.04
CA ALA A 82 -5.31 16.49 6.33
C ALA A 82 -3.97 16.73 5.64
N THR A 83 -2.90 16.20 6.21
CA THR A 83 -1.58 16.20 5.59
C THR A 83 -1.37 14.84 4.93
N VAL A 84 -0.94 14.84 3.67
CA VAL A 84 -0.61 13.64 2.93
C VAL A 84 0.89 13.59 2.73
N LEU A 85 1.49 12.51 3.18
CA LEU A 85 2.93 12.27 3.14
C LEU A 85 3.25 11.10 2.23
N HIS A 86 4.36 11.21 1.48
CA HIS A 86 4.76 10.20 0.51
C HIS A 86 6.21 9.76 0.73
N TRP A 87 6.46 8.45 0.62
CA TRP A 87 7.78 7.83 0.67
C TRP A 87 8.01 6.91 -0.52
N ARG A 88 9.20 6.96 -1.09
CA ARG A 88 9.68 5.97 -2.05
C ARG A 88 9.98 4.66 -1.35
N LEU A 89 9.53 3.55 -1.92
CA LEU A 89 9.89 2.22 -1.47
C LEU A 89 10.74 1.52 -2.52
N PRO A 90 11.76 0.74 -2.12
CA PRO A 90 12.72 0.16 -3.07
C PRO A 90 12.11 -0.87 -4.02
N LEU A 91 10.99 -1.46 -3.66
CA LEU A 91 10.36 -2.53 -4.44
C LEU A 91 9.51 -2.01 -5.61
N TRP A 92 8.92 -0.84 -5.45
CA TRP A 92 7.97 -0.26 -6.42
C TRP A 92 8.42 1.16 -6.82
N PRO A 93 9.34 1.32 -7.78
CA PRO A 93 9.91 2.62 -8.14
C PRO A 93 8.87 3.63 -8.64
N ASP A 94 7.84 3.16 -9.35
CA ASP A 94 6.75 3.98 -9.90
C ASP A 94 5.64 4.27 -8.88
N LEU A 95 5.73 3.72 -7.68
CA LEU A 95 4.75 3.93 -6.62
C LEU A 95 5.37 4.68 -5.45
N ARG A 96 4.49 5.20 -4.61
CA ARG A 96 4.83 5.83 -3.31
C ARG A 96 3.97 5.20 -2.24
N TRP A 97 4.55 4.97 -1.07
CA TRP A 97 3.75 4.78 0.12
C TRP A 97 3.19 6.13 0.52
N GLN A 98 1.88 6.23 0.53
CA GLN A 98 1.15 7.41 0.98
C GLN A 98 0.59 7.17 2.37
N ALA A 99 0.73 8.15 3.26
CA ALA A 99 0.03 8.15 4.53
C ALA A 99 -0.80 9.44 4.66
N ILE A 100 -2.03 9.30 5.11
CA ILE A 100 -2.91 10.42 5.43
C ILE A 100 -2.83 10.66 6.93
N ILE A 101 -2.41 11.86 7.29
CA ILE A 101 -2.19 12.27 8.67
C ILE A 101 -3.28 13.23 9.09
N GLY A 102 -4.01 12.85 10.12
CA GLY A 102 -5.03 13.67 10.76
C GLY A 102 -4.51 14.49 11.94
N ALA A 103 -5.43 14.98 12.75
CA ALA A 103 -5.12 15.70 13.97
C ALA A 103 -4.23 14.86 14.91
N ALA A 104 -3.40 15.54 15.71
CA ALA A 104 -2.50 14.93 16.68
C ALA A 104 -1.55 13.87 16.08
N ASN A 105 -1.15 14.01 14.81
CA ASN A 105 -0.24 13.10 14.10
C ASN A 105 -0.75 11.65 13.98
N VAL A 106 -2.07 11.46 14.06
CA VAL A 106 -2.69 10.14 13.86
C VAL A 106 -2.64 9.76 12.38
N VAL A 107 -2.12 8.59 12.07
CA VAL A 107 -2.21 8.01 10.73
C VAL A 107 -3.61 7.48 10.52
N ILE A 108 -4.36 8.11 9.62
CA ILE A 108 -5.74 7.75 9.28
C ILE A 108 -5.75 6.58 8.31
N ASP A 109 -4.88 6.65 7.28
CA ASP A 109 -4.78 5.63 6.24
C ASP A 109 -3.35 5.54 5.71
N GLY A 110 -3.01 4.38 5.12
CA GLY A 110 -1.73 4.14 4.48
C GLY A 110 -1.87 3.19 3.31
N THR A 111 -1.43 3.63 2.12
CA THR A 111 -1.62 2.88 0.88
C THR A 111 -0.53 3.17 -0.16
N LEU A 112 -0.35 2.26 -1.10
CA LEU A 112 0.48 2.49 -2.29
C LEU A 112 -0.34 3.28 -3.31
N VAL A 113 0.25 4.35 -3.82
CA VAL A 113 -0.30 5.19 -4.88
C VAL A 113 0.72 5.36 -5.99
N ARG A 114 0.26 5.67 -7.19
CA ARG A 114 1.15 5.99 -8.30
C ARG A 114 1.87 7.32 -8.07
N ALA A 115 3.17 7.34 -8.34
CA ALA A 115 3.93 8.58 -8.29
C ALA A 115 3.44 9.57 -9.35
N LYS A 116 3.42 10.85 -9.03
CA LYS A 116 2.94 11.91 -9.96
C LYS A 116 3.75 11.99 -11.25
N ASP A 117 5.03 11.63 -11.16
CA ASP A 117 6.01 11.60 -12.26
C ASP A 117 6.12 10.25 -12.97
N ALA A 118 5.42 9.22 -12.49
CA ALA A 118 5.44 7.90 -13.12
C ALA A 118 4.46 7.82 -14.31
N PRO A 119 4.79 7.00 -15.33
CA PRO A 119 3.90 6.78 -16.46
C PRO A 119 2.59 6.14 -15.98
N ARG A 120 1.47 6.58 -16.59
CA ARG A 120 0.17 5.93 -16.36
C ARG A 120 0.11 4.61 -17.10
N PRO A 121 -0.30 3.51 -16.44
CA PRO A 121 -0.42 2.23 -17.11
C PRO A 121 -1.61 2.23 -18.08
N VAL A 122 -1.44 1.57 -19.20
CA VAL A 122 -2.55 1.21 -20.08
C VAL A 122 -3.11 -0.11 -19.57
N LEU A 123 -4.25 -0.07 -18.90
CA LEU A 123 -4.85 -1.26 -18.30
C LEU A 123 -5.67 -2.04 -19.32
N PRO A 124 -5.39 -3.36 -19.50
CA PRO A 124 -6.28 -4.26 -20.22
C PRO A 124 -7.58 -4.48 -19.44
N GLU A 125 -8.54 -5.19 -20.02
CA GLU A 125 -9.81 -5.49 -19.36
C GLU A 125 -9.64 -6.34 -18.09
N ALA A 126 -8.65 -7.23 -18.08
CA ALA A 126 -8.24 -8.00 -16.92
C ALA A 126 -6.75 -7.70 -16.63
N PRO A 127 -6.44 -6.70 -15.79
CA PRO A 127 -5.07 -6.37 -15.44
C PRO A 127 -4.41 -7.49 -14.65
N GLU A 128 -3.11 -7.66 -14.87
CA GLU A 128 -2.31 -8.62 -14.10
C GLU A 128 -2.12 -8.16 -12.65
N PRO A 129 -1.92 -9.08 -11.70
CA PRO A 129 -1.53 -8.74 -10.33
C PRO A 129 -0.32 -7.79 -10.29
N TRP A 130 -0.37 -6.82 -9.39
CA TRP A 130 0.66 -5.78 -9.17
C TRP A 130 0.89 -4.79 -10.31
N SER A 131 0.06 -4.82 -11.37
CA SER A 131 0.20 -3.91 -12.52
C SER A 131 -0.37 -2.52 -12.28
N CYS A 132 -1.26 -2.34 -11.31
CA CYS A 132 -1.94 -1.07 -11.07
C CYS A 132 -2.33 -0.87 -9.59
N VAL A 133 -2.63 0.38 -9.26
CA VAL A 133 -3.17 0.81 -7.97
C VAL A 133 -4.65 1.19 -8.12
N VAL A 134 -5.35 1.37 -6.99
CA VAL A 134 -6.79 1.72 -6.97
C VAL A 134 -7.12 2.90 -7.88
N ALA A 135 -6.35 3.99 -7.81
CA ALA A 135 -6.59 5.18 -8.63
C ALA A 135 -6.51 4.91 -10.13
N ASP A 136 -5.55 4.07 -10.58
CA ASP A 136 -5.43 3.71 -11.99
C ASP A 136 -6.69 3.00 -12.51
N THR A 137 -7.33 2.18 -11.67
CA THR A 137 -8.57 1.48 -12.03
C THR A 137 -9.77 2.42 -12.10
N LEU A 138 -9.88 3.35 -11.16
CA LEU A 138 -10.95 4.36 -11.17
C LEU A 138 -10.81 5.31 -12.38
N ASP A 139 -9.58 5.68 -12.76
CA ASP A 139 -9.31 6.46 -13.97
C ASP A 139 -9.66 5.69 -15.24
N ARG A 140 -9.42 4.38 -15.28
CA ARG A 140 -9.68 3.52 -16.45
C ARG A 140 -11.16 3.22 -16.63
N TRP A 141 -11.91 3.02 -15.54
CA TRP A 141 -13.33 2.70 -15.54
C TRP A 141 -14.11 3.73 -14.72
N PRO A 142 -14.64 4.79 -15.35
CA PRO A 142 -15.35 5.87 -14.63
C PRO A 142 -16.57 5.40 -13.83
N ASP A 143 -17.18 4.27 -14.26
CA ASP A 143 -18.34 3.67 -13.55
C ASP A 143 -17.92 2.73 -12.41
N ALA A 144 -16.61 2.53 -12.21
CA ALA A 144 -16.12 1.68 -11.13
C ALA A 144 -16.48 2.26 -9.76
N ARG A 145 -16.75 1.38 -8.82
CA ARG A 145 -17.09 1.73 -7.44
C ARG A 145 -16.10 1.11 -6.48
N GLN A 146 -15.40 1.95 -5.74
CA GLN A 146 -14.62 1.50 -4.60
C GLN A 146 -15.57 1.20 -3.45
N ARG A 147 -15.42 0.02 -2.83
CA ARG A 147 -16.17 -0.38 -1.65
C ARG A 147 -15.35 -0.11 -0.40
N ASP A 148 -16.02 0.11 0.71
CA ASP A 148 -15.36 0.19 2.00
C ASP A 148 -14.67 -1.15 2.32
N PRO A 149 -13.44 -1.11 2.86
CA PRO A 149 -12.68 -2.31 3.16
C PRO A 149 -13.29 -3.04 4.36
N ASP A 150 -13.49 -4.36 4.21
CA ASP A 150 -13.90 -5.25 5.32
C ASP A 150 -12.76 -5.41 6.35
N VAL A 151 -11.52 -5.30 5.86
CA VAL A 151 -10.31 -5.44 6.66
C VAL A 151 -9.36 -4.30 6.31
N PRO A 152 -8.71 -3.64 7.28
CA PRO A 152 -7.68 -2.65 7.01
C PRO A 152 -6.67 -3.16 5.97
N ALA A 153 -6.25 -2.30 5.06
CA ALA A 153 -5.31 -2.57 3.98
C ALA A 153 -5.85 -3.43 2.81
N ARG A 154 -7.12 -3.87 2.82
CA ARG A 154 -7.73 -4.58 1.70
C ARG A 154 -8.87 -3.75 1.10
N TRP A 155 -8.81 -3.51 -0.20
CA TRP A 155 -9.80 -2.73 -0.94
C TRP A 155 -10.42 -3.56 -2.05
N LEU A 156 -11.69 -3.27 -2.34
CA LEU A 156 -12.43 -3.84 -3.47
C LEU A 156 -12.86 -2.69 -4.40
N VAL A 157 -12.57 -2.85 -5.69
CA VAL A 157 -13.14 -2.02 -6.75
C VAL A 157 -14.02 -2.90 -7.61
N GLU A 158 -15.26 -2.51 -7.78
CA GLU A 158 -16.23 -3.19 -8.66
C GLU A 158 -16.43 -2.38 -9.94
N THR A 159 -16.33 -3.03 -11.07
CA THR A 159 -16.79 -2.54 -12.39
C THR A 159 -18.10 -3.21 -12.78
N ALA A 160 -18.58 -2.97 -13.99
CA ALA A 160 -19.80 -3.63 -14.48
C ALA A 160 -19.68 -5.16 -14.46
N ASN A 161 -18.51 -5.70 -14.77
CA ASN A 161 -18.29 -7.14 -15.00
C ASN A 161 -17.13 -7.74 -14.21
N LYS A 162 -16.41 -6.96 -13.41
CA LYS A 162 -15.22 -7.41 -12.66
C LYS A 162 -15.24 -6.96 -11.20
N ARG A 163 -14.57 -7.76 -10.37
CA ARG A 163 -14.14 -7.42 -9.01
C ARG A 163 -12.63 -7.41 -8.96
N LEU A 164 -12.05 -6.30 -8.54
CA LEU A 164 -10.62 -6.10 -8.42
C LEU A 164 -10.25 -5.96 -6.95
N TRP A 165 -9.44 -6.89 -6.46
CA TRP A 165 -9.01 -6.94 -5.07
C TRP A 165 -7.63 -6.33 -4.90
N PHE A 166 -7.50 -5.40 -3.97
CA PHE A 166 -6.26 -4.68 -3.68
C PHE A 166 -5.80 -4.96 -2.25
N THR A 167 -4.50 -5.06 -2.06
CA THR A 167 -3.88 -5.07 -0.74
C THR A 167 -2.88 -3.92 -0.66
N HIS A 168 -2.99 -3.10 0.37
CA HIS A 168 -2.23 -1.87 0.49
C HIS A 168 -2.30 -0.97 -0.76
N GLY A 169 -3.44 -0.96 -1.45
CA GLY A 169 -3.65 -0.18 -2.68
C GLY A 169 -3.13 -0.82 -3.97
N LEU A 170 -2.42 -1.96 -3.92
CA LEU A 170 -1.87 -2.66 -5.07
C LEU A 170 -2.74 -3.84 -5.48
N LEU A 171 -3.05 -3.97 -6.78
CA LEU A 171 -3.89 -5.05 -7.32
C LEU A 171 -3.33 -6.43 -7.00
N GLN A 172 -4.19 -7.33 -6.51
CA GLN A 172 -3.83 -8.72 -6.20
C GLN A 172 -4.57 -9.73 -7.06
N LEU A 173 -5.85 -9.49 -7.32
CA LEU A 173 -6.71 -10.48 -7.98
C LEU A 173 -7.80 -9.76 -8.77
N VAL A 174 -8.14 -10.32 -9.92
CA VAL A 174 -9.30 -9.93 -10.73
C VAL A 174 -10.22 -11.14 -10.86
N GLU A 175 -11.46 -10.95 -10.53
CA GLU A 175 -12.51 -11.96 -10.65
C GLU A 175 -13.61 -11.47 -11.58
N ASP A 176 -14.23 -12.37 -12.34
CA ASP A 176 -15.45 -12.05 -13.04
C ASP A 176 -16.58 -11.84 -12.03
N ARG A 177 -17.39 -10.84 -12.30
CA ARG A 177 -18.59 -10.61 -11.53
C ARG A 177 -19.71 -11.46 -12.17
N ASP A 178 -20.16 -12.50 -11.46
CA ASP A 178 -21.31 -13.26 -11.89
C ASP A 178 -22.46 -12.31 -12.14
N GLY A 179 -22.97 -12.31 -13.38
CA GLY A 179 -24.09 -11.47 -13.76
C GLY A 179 -25.31 -11.86 -12.92
N GLY A 180 -25.72 -10.96 -12.04
CA GLY A 180 -26.99 -11.07 -11.33
C GLY A 180 -28.16 -10.79 -12.26
#